data_8757057513e63f35d55e0663b62eacc9
#
_entry.id   8757057513e63f35d55e0663b62eacc9
#
_cell.length_a   1.000
_cell.length_b   1.000
_cell.length_c   1.000
_cell.angle_alpha   90.00
_cell.angle_beta   90.00
_cell.angle_gamma   90.00
#
_symmetry.space_group_name_H-M   'P 1'
#
loop_
_entity.id
_entity.type
_entity.pdbx_description
1 polymer ?
#
loop_
_entity_poly.entity_id
_entity_poly.type
_entity_poly.pdbx_seq_one_letter_code
_entity_poly.pdbx_strand_id
1 'polypeptide(L)'
;IMLDNFKDVVETLRNRFAESPLGKQLEGMDVDNIDNTDDSSLDAYVSDVPDELCDDNGNIYSVDGKLQPNTTYELNGNVYTTDDNGRIISCEAKPVRSPENPRDNEAQRQAGGEDRRPNDQGGHIVGRDMNGDGGIGNLVAMDSKINQSDYKRMENDIKAALDEGKDVTTKTEMNYSGDSERPDKIIVTVTAYGKDTVYKFDNNLDGSLRDEVPENGKETVQDRLDETGGKLSS
;
A
#
# COMPACT_ATOMS: atom_id res chain seq x y z
N ILE A 1 12.89 -22.74 2.12
CA ILE A 1 14.07 -23.38 2.74
C ILE A 1 13.58 -23.86 4.08
N MET A 2 13.51 -25.18 4.31
CA MET A 2 13.32 -25.72 5.66
C MET A 2 14.61 -25.41 6.43
N LEU A 3 14.50 -24.62 7.49
CA LEU A 3 15.59 -24.39 8.42
C LEU A 3 15.56 -25.54 9.43
N ASP A 4 16.56 -26.37 9.40
CA ASP A 4 16.56 -27.66 10.12
C ASP A 4 16.93 -27.52 11.61
N ASN A 5 17.35 -26.32 12.06
CA ASN A 5 17.67 -26.07 13.46
C ASN A 5 17.74 -24.58 13.79
N PHE A 6 17.74 -24.25 15.09
CA PHE A 6 17.78 -22.89 15.62
C PHE A 6 18.99 -22.07 15.14
N LYS A 7 20.15 -22.70 15.01
CA LYS A 7 21.38 -22.05 14.55
C LYS A 7 21.18 -21.46 13.15
N ASP A 8 20.60 -22.24 12.23
CA ASP A 8 20.33 -21.81 10.86
C ASP A 8 19.31 -20.65 10.82
N VAL A 9 18.32 -20.66 11.73
CA VAL A 9 17.36 -19.56 11.90
C VAL A 9 18.09 -18.29 12.36
N VAL A 10 18.88 -18.36 13.42
CA VAL A 10 19.59 -17.18 13.96
C VAL A 10 20.62 -16.67 12.96
N GLU A 11 21.36 -17.52 12.27
CA GLU A 11 22.32 -17.10 11.24
C GLU A 11 21.60 -16.45 10.04
N THR A 12 20.45 -16.96 9.65
CA THR A 12 19.63 -16.37 8.58
C THR A 12 19.12 -14.97 8.98
N LEU A 13 18.63 -14.83 10.22
CA LEU A 13 18.19 -13.55 10.76
C LEU A 13 19.36 -12.56 10.94
N ARG A 14 20.52 -13.00 11.42
CA ARG A 14 21.74 -12.18 11.48
C ARG A 14 22.12 -11.62 10.12
N ASN A 15 22.15 -12.49 9.09
CA ASN A 15 22.53 -12.09 7.75
C ASN A 15 21.48 -11.16 7.11
N ARG A 16 20.20 -11.42 7.36
CA ARG A 16 19.10 -10.64 6.79
C ARG A 16 18.94 -9.27 7.42
N PHE A 17 19.28 -9.15 8.70
CA PHE A 17 19.04 -7.94 9.51
C PHE A 17 20.33 -7.35 10.10
N ALA A 18 21.49 -7.62 9.47
CA ALA A 18 22.82 -7.25 10.01
C ALA A 18 22.93 -5.79 10.48
N GLU A 19 22.33 -4.84 9.76
CA GLU A 19 22.38 -3.42 10.09
C GLU A 19 21.24 -2.94 11.01
N SER A 20 20.24 -3.79 11.28
CA SER A 20 19.11 -3.46 12.13
C SER A 20 19.42 -3.61 13.63
N PRO A 21 18.61 -3.01 14.53
CA PRO A 21 18.71 -3.27 15.97
C PRO A 21 18.64 -4.75 16.33
N LEU A 22 17.82 -5.53 15.61
CA LEU A 22 17.69 -6.98 15.78
C LEU A 22 18.98 -7.70 15.40
N GLY A 23 19.60 -7.38 14.27
CA GLY A 23 20.86 -7.98 13.84
C GLY A 23 21.95 -7.77 14.86
N LYS A 24 22.08 -6.56 15.43
CA LYS A 24 23.03 -6.22 16.49
C LYS A 24 22.74 -6.98 17.80
N GLN A 25 21.48 -7.21 18.13
CA GLN A 25 21.08 -8.00 19.29
C GLN A 25 21.41 -9.48 19.08
N LEU A 26 21.20 -10.00 17.88
CA LEU A 26 21.51 -11.39 17.51
C LEU A 26 23.03 -11.65 17.38
N GLU A 27 23.86 -10.65 17.07
CA GLU A 27 25.33 -10.77 17.02
C GLU A 27 25.92 -11.23 18.36
N GLY A 28 25.32 -10.82 19.49
CA GLY A 28 25.74 -11.19 20.83
C GLY A 28 25.27 -12.57 21.31
N MET A 29 24.45 -13.28 20.55
CA MET A 29 23.94 -14.60 20.97
C MET A 29 24.95 -15.69 20.67
N ASP A 30 25.32 -16.47 21.68
CA ASP A 30 26.14 -17.66 21.56
C ASP A 30 25.28 -18.86 21.14
N VAL A 31 25.13 -19.05 19.82
CA VAL A 31 24.28 -20.12 19.25
C VAL A 31 24.88 -21.52 19.39
N ASP A 32 26.16 -21.65 19.74
CA ASP A 32 26.82 -22.96 19.89
C ASP A 32 26.53 -23.60 21.25
N ASN A 33 26.03 -22.80 22.23
CA ASN A 33 25.69 -23.27 23.58
C ASN A 33 24.18 -23.41 23.85
N ILE A 34 23.35 -23.31 22.83
CA ILE A 34 21.88 -23.46 22.98
C ILE A 34 21.57 -24.97 22.87
N ASP A 35 21.07 -25.53 23.96
CA ASP A 35 20.60 -26.91 24.00
C ASP A 35 19.29 -27.04 23.20
N ASN A 36 19.33 -27.79 22.09
CA ASN A 36 18.21 -27.99 21.16
C ASN A 36 17.04 -28.82 21.74
N THR A 37 17.00 -29.03 23.05
CA THR A 37 16.02 -29.94 23.67
C THR A 37 14.77 -29.29 24.23
N ASP A 38 14.67 -27.94 24.25
CA ASP A 38 13.49 -27.26 24.77
C ASP A 38 12.86 -26.35 23.70
N ASP A 39 11.87 -26.90 22.99
CA ASP A 39 11.07 -26.24 21.95
C ASP A 39 10.27 -25.01 22.48
N SER A 40 9.99 -24.97 23.79
CA SER A 40 9.23 -23.88 24.44
C SER A 40 10.03 -22.57 24.56
N SER A 41 11.36 -22.65 24.57
CA SER A 41 12.22 -21.47 24.61
C SER A 41 12.31 -20.75 23.25
N LEU A 42 12.14 -21.50 22.17
CA LEU A 42 12.12 -20.98 20.79
C LEU A 42 10.89 -20.14 20.51
N ASP A 43 9.71 -20.61 20.91
CA ASP A 43 8.45 -19.89 20.72
C ASP A 43 8.46 -18.55 21.48
N ALA A 44 9.06 -18.48 22.65
CA ALA A 44 9.20 -17.25 23.42
C ALA A 44 10.15 -16.24 22.74
N TYR A 45 11.25 -16.70 22.13
CA TYR A 45 12.19 -15.82 21.42
C TYR A 45 11.64 -15.36 20.08
N VAL A 46 10.95 -16.22 19.34
CA VAL A 46 10.34 -15.88 18.04
C VAL A 46 9.17 -14.92 18.21
N SER A 47 8.43 -15.00 19.35
CA SER A 47 7.32 -14.09 19.64
C SER A 47 7.76 -12.65 19.94
N ASP A 48 9.00 -12.44 20.37
CA ASP A 48 9.54 -11.11 20.72
C ASP A 48 10.31 -10.45 19.55
N VAL A 49 10.45 -11.14 18.41
CA VAL A 49 11.05 -10.55 17.20
C VAL A 49 10.02 -9.73 16.47
N PRO A 50 10.21 -8.41 16.32
CA PRO A 50 9.30 -7.59 15.54
C PRO A 50 9.15 -8.12 14.11
N ASP A 51 7.92 -8.16 13.61
CA ASP A 51 7.66 -8.47 12.20
C ASP A 51 8.01 -7.24 11.34
N GLU A 52 9.24 -7.21 10.85
CA GLU A 52 9.77 -6.10 10.06
C GLU A 52 9.61 -6.39 8.56
N LEU A 53 8.98 -5.45 7.84
CA LEU A 53 8.92 -5.48 6.38
C LEU A 53 9.90 -4.45 5.81
N CYS A 54 10.69 -4.91 4.83
CA CYS A 54 11.65 -4.08 4.13
C CYS A 54 11.17 -3.72 2.72
N ASP A 55 11.53 -2.53 2.28
CA ASP A 55 11.30 -2.03 0.94
C ASP A 55 12.28 -2.62 -0.10
N ASP A 56 12.17 -2.21 -1.36
CA ASP A 56 13.03 -2.67 -2.46
C ASP A 56 14.53 -2.36 -2.22
N ASN A 57 14.83 -1.40 -1.36
CA ASN A 57 16.18 -0.96 -1.00
C ASN A 57 16.68 -1.58 0.32
N GLY A 58 15.87 -2.41 0.98
CA GLY A 58 16.19 -3.03 2.26
C GLY A 58 15.95 -2.15 3.48
N ASN A 59 15.27 -1.01 3.33
CA ASN A 59 14.90 -0.15 4.47
C ASN A 59 13.61 -0.67 5.10
N ILE A 60 13.57 -0.69 6.44
CA ILE A 60 12.38 -1.08 7.19
C ILE A 60 11.30 -0.01 7.01
N TYR A 61 10.15 -0.38 6.45
CA TYR A 61 9.01 0.51 6.29
C TYR A 61 7.79 0.14 7.14
N SER A 62 7.76 -1.07 7.70
CA SER A 62 6.69 -1.54 8.58
C SER A 62 7.27 -2.38 9.71
N VAL A 63 6.70 -2.25 10.92
CA VAL A 63 7.03 -3.05 12.09
C VAL A 63 5.73 -3.48 12.75
N ASP A 64 5.57 -4.78 13.00
CA ASP A 64 4.37 -5.39 13.60
C ASP A 64 3.07 -4.97 12.88
N GLY A 65 3.13 -4.94 11.55
CA GLY A 65 1.99 -4.57 10.69
C GLY A 65 1.66 -3.07 10.68
N LYS A 66 2.49 -2.21 11.27
CA LYS A 66 2.32 -0.75 11.27
C LYS A 66 3.39 -0.07 10.45
N LEU A 67 2.98 0.81 9.56
CA LEU A 67 3.91 1.62 8.77
C LEU A 67 4.70 2.57 9.67
N GLN A 68 5.98 2.74 9.33
CA GLN A 68 6.85 3.63 10.07
C GLN A 68 6.51 5.10 9.77
N PRO A 69 6.47 5.98 10.80
CA PRO A 69 6.19 7.40 10.61
C PRO A 69 7.32 8.11 9.87
N ASN A 70 6.96 9.19 9.15
CA ASN A 70 7.88 10.06 8.41
C ASN A 70 8.87 9.29 7.52
N THR A 71 8.39 8.22 6.89
CA THR A 71 9.20 7.28 6.12
C THR A 71 8.84 7.36 4.64
N THR A 72 9.86 7.36 3.80
CA THR A 72 9.71 7.15 2.36
C THR A 72 10.26 5.76 2.04
N TYR A 73 9.47 4.95 1.35
CA TYR A 73 9.81 3.58 0.98
C TYR A 73 9.39 3.26 -0.46
N GLU A 74 10.03 2.28 -1.05
CA GLU A 74 9.81 1.88 -2.44
C GLU A 74 9.36 0.42 -2.50
N LEU A 75 8.22 0.16 -3.16
CA LEU A 75 7.69 -1.19 -3.38
C LEU A 75 7.40 -1.37 -4.87
N ASN A 76 8.07 -2.34 -5.50
CA ASN A 76 7.95 -2.62 -6.92
C ASN A 76 8.24 -1.37 -7.79
N GLY A 77 9.17 -0.50 -7.37
CA GLY A 77 9.50 0.75 -8.06
C GLY A 77 8.48 1.87 -7.87
N ASN A 78 7.47 1.69 -7.00
CA ASN A 78 6.52 2.73 -6.62
C ASN A 78 6.94 3.34 -5.28
N VAL A 79 6.99 4.67 -5.19
CA VAL A 79 7.49 5.41 -4.02
C VAL A 79 6.35 5.92 -3.18
N TYR A 80 6.34 5.57 -1.90
CA TYR A 80 5.32 5.94 -0.92
C TYR A 80 5.94 6.80 0.16
N THR A 81 5.15 7.69 0.76
CA THR A 81 5.57 8.52 1.89
C THR A 81 4.50 8.50 2.97
N THR A 82 4.94 8.34 4.22
CA THR A 82 4.07 8.41 5.41
C THR A 82 4.26 9.73 6.16
N ASP A 83 3.21 10.13 6.91
CA ASP A 83 3.25 11.24 7.84
C ASP A 83 3.80 10.83 9.23
N ASP A 84 3.73 11.74 10.19
CA ASP A 84 4.18 11.55 11.57
C ASP A 84 3.36 10.50 12.35
N ASN A 85 2.17 10.12 11.85
CA ASN A 85 1.33 9.04 12.39
C ASN A 85 1.51 7.70 11.64
N GLY A 86 2.41 7.61 10.67
CA GLY A 86 2.61 6.40 9.86
C GLY A 86 1.53 6.18 8.79
N ARG A 87 0.73 7.21 8.45
CA ARG A 87 -0.32 7.11 7.42
C ARG A 87 0.26 7.45 6.05
N ILE A 88 -0.09 6.70 5.02
CA ILE A 88 0.36 6.97 3.66
C ILE A 88 -0.29 8.28 3.18
N ILE A 89 0.52 9.32 2.94
CA ILE A 89 0.06 10.62 2.45
C ILE A 89 0.28 10.82 0.96
N SER A 90 1.22 10.08 0.36
CA SER A 90 1.46 10.16 -1.07
C SER A 90 2.01 8.85 -1.64
N CYS A 91 1.76 8.66 -2.93
CA CYS A 91 2.39 7.62 -3.74
C CYS A 91 2.71 8.19 -5.13
N GLU A 92 3.95 8.05 -5.57
CA GLU A 92 4.37 8.30 -6.93
C GLU A 92 4.66 6.96 -7.61
N ALA A 93 3.96 6.67 -8.71
CA ALA A 93 4.07 5.39 -9.37
C ALA A 93 4.22 5.53 -10.89
N LYS A 94 4.86 4.52 -11.46
CA LYS A 94 4.90 4.29 -12.90
C LYS A 94 4.22 2.94 -13.20
N PRO A 95 2.88 2.91 -13.29
CA PRO A 95 2.14 1.68 -13.54
C PRO A 95 2.62 0.97 -14.80
N VAL A 96 2.72 -0.34 -14.72
CA VAL A 96 3.02 -1.22 -15.87
C VAL A 96 2.12 -2.43 -15.80
N ARG A 97 1.69 -2.94 -16.97
CA ARG A 97 0.90 -4.18 -16.99
C ARG A 97 1.74 -5.34 -16.47
N SER A 98 1.23 -6.02 -15.48
CA SER A 98 1.90 -7.15 -14.83
C SER A 98 0.88 -8.24 -14.48
N PRO A 99 1.32 -9.49 -14.24
CA PRO A 99 0.50 -10.44 -13.50
C PRO A 99 0.08 -9.85 -12.16
N GLU A 100 -1.09 -10.22 -11.65
CA GLU A 100 -1.52 -9.77 -10.32
C GLU A 100 -0.55 -10.23 -9.24
N ASN A 101 -0.02 -9.28 -8.46
CA ASN A 101 0.76 -9.59 -7.27
C ASN A 101 -0.12 -10.30 -6.21
N PRO A 102 0.44 -11.19 -5.38
CA PRO A 102 -0.29 -11.85 -4.31
C PRO A 102 -1.01 -10.84 -3.43
N ARG A 103 -2.21 -11.20 -2.97
CA ARG A 103 -3.02 -10.38 -2.07
C ARG A 103 -2.71 -10.76 -0.63
N ASP A 104 -2.40 -9.77 0.20
CA ASP A 104 -2.38 -9.92 1.64
C ASP A 104 -3.78 -9.63 2.21
N ASN A 105 -4.51 -10.69 2.53
CA ASN A 105 -5.86 -10.58 3.06
C ASN A 105 -5.89 -10.04 4.51
N GLU A 106 -4.83 -10.24 5.28
CA GLU A 106 -4.72 -9.72 6.64
C GLU A 106 -4.50 -8.21 6.61
N ALA A 107 -3.51 -7.74 5.84
CA ALA A 107 -3.27 -6.32 5.63
C ALA A 107 -4.52 -5.60 5.10
N GLN A 108 -5.30 -6.25 4.21
CA GLN A 108 -6.55 -5.66 3.74
C GLN A 108 -7.61 -5.49 4.83
N ARG A 109 -7.67 -6.39 5.80
CA ARG A 109 -8.59 -6.28 6.95
C ARG A 109 -8.13 -5.19 7.92
N GLN A 110 -6.84 -5.00 8.08
CA GLN A 110 -6.23 -4.04 9.00
C GLN A 110 -6.22 -2.61 8.48
N ALA A 111 -6.28 -2.39 7.16
CA ALA A 111 -6.25 -1.05 6.56
C ALA A 111 -7.33 -0.14 7.17
N GLY A 112 -6.92 1.02 7.69
CA GLY A 112 -7.77 1.99 8.37
C GLY A 112 -7.93 1.77 9.87
N GLY A 113 -7.31 0.73 10.44
CA GLY A 113 -7.27 0.48 11.87
C GLY A 113 -8.63 0.56 12.55
N GLU A 114 -8.71 1.30 13.66
CA GLU A 114 -9.95 1.51 14.42
C GLU A 114 -10.94 2.46 13.71
N ASP A 115 -10.47 3.27 12.75
CA ASP A 115 -11.31 4.21 11.99
C ASP A 115 -11.96 3.59 10.76
N ARG A 116 -11.66 2.31 10.49
CA ARG A 116 -12.28 1.57 9.41
C ARG A 116 -13.79 1.47 9.58
N ARG A 117 -14.52 1.85 8.53
CA ARG A 117 -16.00 1.76 8.51
C ARG A 117 -16.45 0.37 8.06
N PRO A 118 -17.70 -0.06 8.43
CA PRO A 118 -18.21 -1.39 8.07
C PRO A 118 -18.20 -1.70 6.57
N ASN A 119 -18.35 -0.67 5.72
CA ASN A 119 -18.37 -0.80 4.27
C ASN A 119 -17.01 -0.58 3.61
N ASP A 120 -15.95 -0.35 4.38
CA ASP A 120 -14.64 -0.13 3.82
C ASP A 120 -13.98 -1.44 3.39
N GLN A 121 -13.18 -1.33 2.37
CA GLN A 121 -12.26 -2.34 1.88
C GLN A 121 -10.83 -1.83 2.01
N GLY A 122 -9.86 -2.72 2.12
CA GLY A 122 -8.48 -2.38 1.87
C GLY A 122 -8.32 -2.13 0.38
N GLY A 123 -8.32 -0.86 -0.02
CA GLY A 123 -8.13 -0.44 -1.41
C GLY A 123 -6.65 -0.30 -1.73
N HIS A 124 -6.20 -0.90 -2.85
CA HIS A 124 -4.83 -0.72 -3.33
C HIS A 124 -4.67 0.66 -3.97
N ILE A 125 -3.63 1.38 -3.57
CA ILE A 125 -3.28 2.69 -4.14
C ILE A 125 -2.83 2.51 -5.60
N VAL A 126 -1.97 1.52 -5.84
CA VAL A 126 -1.57 1.05 -7.16
C VAL A 126 -2.13 -0.35 -7.37
N GLY A 127 -2.87 -0.58 -8.45
CA GLY A 127 -3.48 -1.87 -8.72
C GLY A 127 -2.45 -3.00 -8.82
N ARG A 128 -2.75 -4.17 -8.25
CA ARG A 128 -1.85 -5.32 -8.22
C ARG A 128 -1.51 -5.88 -9.62
N ASP A 129 -2.40 -5.68 -10.60
CA ASP A 129 -2.21 -6.01 -12.02
C ASP A 129 -1.48 -4.89 -12.81
N MET A 130 -1.05 -3.85 -12.09
CA MET A 130 -0.25 -2.73 -12.58
C MET A 130 1.05 -2.56 -11.79
N ASN A 131 1.60 -3.66 -11.28
CA ASN A 131 2.80 -3.74 -10.47
C ASN A 131 2.67 -3.12 -9.05
N GLY A 132 1.44 -2.95 -8.55
CA GLY A 132 1.20 -2.56 -7.15
C GLY A 132 1.50 -3.70 -6.19
N ASP A 133 2.05 -3.38 -5.02
CA ASP A 133 2.24 -4.34 -3.93
C ASP A 133 0.89 -4.81 -3.36
N GLY A 134 0.84 -6.03 -2.80
CA GLY A 134 -0.39 -6.60 -2.23
C GLY A 134 -0.58 -6.35 -0.74
N GLY A 135 0.44 -5.84 -0.05
CA GLY A 135 0.51 -5.69 1.41
C GLY A 135 0.18 -4.28 1.91
N ILE A 136 0.40 -4.10 3.23
CA ILE A 136 0.01 -2.89 3.97
C ILE A 136 0.62 -1.59 3.40
N GLY A 137 1.81 -1.67 2.81
CA GLY A 137 2.50 -0.51 2.22
C GLY A 137 1.81 0.10 0.99
N ASN A 138 0.79 -0.55 0.44
CA ASN A 138 0.03 -0.10 -0.73
C ASN A 138 -1.48 -0.08 -0.47
N LEU A 139 -1.91 -0.07 0.80
CA LEU A 139 -3.32 -0.19 1.17
C LEU A 139 -3.80 1.00 2.00
N VAL A 140 -5.02 1.44 1.72
CA VAL A 140 -5.78 2.39 2.56
C VAL A 140 -7.21 1.90 2.73
N ALA A 141 -7.86 2.31 3.83
CA ALA A 141 -9.30 2.08 3.97
C ALA A 141 -10.07 2.91 2.96
N MET A 142 -10.81 2.27 2.09
CA MET A 142 -11.57 2.90 1.01
C MET A 142 -13.01 2.40 1.02
N ASP A 143 -13.97 3.32 0.94
CA ASP A 143 -15.39 2.94 0.79
C ASP A 143 -15.56 1.97 -0.39
N SER A 144 -16.31 0.89 -0.17
CA SER A 144 -16.44 -0.18 -1.15
C SER A 144 -17.05 0.27 -2.48
N LYS A 145 -17.92 1.28 -2.47
CA LYS A 145 -18.52 1.82 -3.70
C LYS A 145 -17.48 2.60 -4.49
N ILE A 146 -16.61 3.39 -3.81
CA ILE A 146 -15.49 4.06 -4.45
C ILE A 146 -14.55 3.02 -5.04
N ASN A 147 -14.08 2.09 -4.22
CA ASN A 147 -13.11 1.08 -4.62
C ASN A 147 -13.59 0.23 -5.80
N GLN A 148 -14.85 -0.20 -5.79
CA GLN A 148 -15.41 -1.11 -6.80
C GLN A 148 -16.00 -0.40 -8.02
N SER A 149 -16.20 0.92 -7.99
CA SER A 149 -16.76 1.67 -9.12
C SER A 149 -15.79 2.72 -9.66
N ASP A 150 -15.69 3.87 -9.00
CA ASP A 150 -15.00 5.04 -9.56
C ASP A 150 -13.48 4.85 -9.62
N TYR A 151 -12.90 4.29 -8.56
CA TYR A 151 -11.47 3.95 -8.54
C TYR A 151 -11.16 2.87 -9.56
N LYS A 152 -12.00 1.84 -9.63
CA LYS A 152 -11.88 0.78 -10.63
C LYS A 152 -11.99 1.30 -12.07
N ARG A 153 -12.83 2.32 -12.32
CA ARG A 153 -12.92 2.97 -13.63
C ARG A 153 -11.62 3.68 -13.98
N MET A 154 -11.06 4.47 -13.05
CA MET A 154 -9.74 5.10 -13.24
C MET A 154 -8.65 4.06 -13.54
N GLU A 155 -8.61 2.95 -12.79
CA GLU A 155 -7.66 1.86 -13.07
C GLU A 155 -7.83 1.27 -14.48
N ASN A 156 -9.07 1.14 -14.95
CA ASN A 156 -9.34 0.65 -16.32
C ASN A 156 -8.88 1.66 -17.37
N ASP A 157 -9.02 2.97 -17.13
CA ASP A 157 -8.52 4.00 -18.03
C ASP A 157 -6.98 3.98 -18.11
N ILE A 158 -6.31 3.82 -16.96
CA ILE A 158 -4.85 3.62 -16.90
C ILE A 158 -4.44 2.39 -17.70
N LYS A 159 -5.12 1.25 -17.49
CA LYS A 159 -4.82 0.00 -18.20
C LYS A 159 -5.02 0.13 -19.70
N ALA A 160 -6.06 0.83 -20.14
CA ALA A 160 -6.29 1.08 -21.56
C ALA A 160 -5.14 1.88 -22.18
N ALA A 161 -4.65 2.92 -21.51
CA ALA A 161 -3.50 3.68 -21.98
C ALA A 161 -2.23 2.83 -22.05
N LEU A 162 -1.98 1.98 -21.04
CA LEU A 162 -0.84 1.05 -21.02
C LEU A 162 -0.96 0.02 -22.15
N ASP A 163 -2.14 -0.51 -22.42
CA ASP A 163 -2.38 -1.49 -23.50
C ASP A 163 -2.19 -0.86 -24.90
N GLU A 164 -2.36 0.47 -25.02
CA GLU A 164 -1.99 1.25 -26.21
C GLU A 164 -0.47 1.58 -26.28
N GLY A 165 0.32 1.10 -25.33
CA GLY A 165 1.77 1.32 -25.27
C GLY A 165 2.17 2.73 -24.84
N LYS A 166 1.32 3.43 -24.11
CA LYS A 166 1.63 4.76 -23.59
C LYS A 166 2.38 4.69 -22.26
N ASP A 167 3.29 5.63 -22.06
CA ASP A 167 3.87 5.87 -20.73
C ASP A 167 2.81 6.52 -19.85
N VAL A 168 2.61 5.93 -18.67
CA VAL A 168 1.69 6.44 -17.66
C VAL A 168 2.45 6.63 -16.36
N THR A 169 2.25 7.77 -15.71
CA THR A 169 2.66 8.00 -14.32
C THR A 169 1.46 8.42 -13.50
N THR A 170 1.48 8.08 -12.22
CA THR A 170 0.44 8.51 -11.28
C THR A 170 1.07 9.16 -10.07
N LYS A 171 0.42 10.22 -9.57
CA LYS A 171 0.67 10.80 -8.26
C LYS A 171 -0.61 10.74 -7.45
N THR A 172 -0.59 9.99 -6.37
CA THR A 172 -1.72 9.87 -5.43
C THR A 172 -1.42 10.65 -4.17
N GLU A 173 -2.37 11.44 -3.70
CA GLU A 173 -2.30 12.21 -2.46
C GLU A 173 -3.51 11.85 -1.59
N MET A 174 -3.27 11.59 -0.32
CA MET A 174 -4.30 11.21 0.65
C MET A 174 -4.39 12.25 1.74
N ASN A 175 -5.60 12.71 2.02
CA ASN A 175 -5.88 13.69 3.06
C ASN A 175 -6.63 13.01 4.21
N TYR A 176 -6.25 13.34 5.43
CA TYR A 176 -6.81 12.80 6.66
C TYR A 176 -7.33 13.92 7.56
N SER A 177 -8.36 13.64 8.36
CA SER A 177 -8.84 14.54 9.41
C SER A 177 -8.33 14.09 10.78
N GLY A 178 -7.66 14.98 11.49
CA GLY A 178 -7.12 14.67 12.81
C GLY A 178 -6.21 13.46 12.78
N ASP A 179 -6.38 12.57 13.76
CA ASP A 179 -5.56 11.36 13.92
C ASP A 179 -6.15 10.13 13.22
N SER A 180 -7.21 10.30 12.41
CA SER A 180 -7.85 9.17 11.72
C SER A 180 -6.88 8.42 10.82
N GLU A 181 -6.87 7.08 10.92
CA GLU A 181 -6.10 6.19 10.02
C GLU A 181 -6.82 5.98 8.66
N ARG A 182 -8.03 6.51 8.52
CA ARG A 182 -8.84 6.42 7.32
C ARG A 182 -8.78 7.74 6.55
N PRO A 183 -8.34 7.77 5.27
CA PRO A 183 -8.31 9.00 4.50
C PRO A 183 -9.71 9.52 4.20
N ASP A 184 -9.90 10.84 4.29
CA ASP A 184 -11.14 11.52 3.89
C ASP A 184 -11.26 11.69 2.40
N LYS A 185 -10.11 11.97 1.75
CA LYS A 185 -10.02 12.20 0.31
C LYS A 185 -8.80 11.50 -0.26
N ILE A 186 -8.99 10.99 -1.46
CA ILE A 186 -7.92 10.43 -2.29
C ILE A 186 -7.93 11.21 -3.60
N ILE A 187 -6.78 11.78 -3.96
CA ILE A 187 -6.61 12.56 -5.19
C ILE A 187 -5.55 11.86 -6.02
N VAL A 188 -5.90 11.48 -7.24
CA VAL A 188 -4.95 10.82 -8.15
C VAL A 188 -4.79 11.67 -9.40
N THR A 189 -3.58 12.12 -9.65
CA THR A 189 -3.19 12.74 -10.92
C THR A 189 -2.59 11.65 -11.81
N VAL A 190 -3.22 11.41 -12.94
CA VAL A 190 -2.75 10.46 -13.96
C VAL A 190 -2.19 11.27 -15.10
N THR A 191 -0.91 11.09 -15.40
CA THR A 191 -0.25 11.67 -16.59
C THR A 191 -0.15 10.60 -17.65
N ALA A 192 -0.86 10.80 -18.76
CA ALA A 192 -0.83 9.94 -19.93
C ALA A 192 -1.00 10.79 -21.19
N TYR A 193 -0.46 10.37 -22.34
CA TYR A 193 -0.53 11.11 -23.60
C TYR A 193 0.00 12.56 -23.50
N GLY A 194 0.91 12.83 -22.54
CA GLY A 194 1.45 14.16 -22.27
C GLY A 194 0.46 15.13 -21.60
N LYS A 195 -0.61 14.62 -20.99
CA LYS A 195 -1.63 15.40 -20.27
C LYS A 195 -1.91 14.83 -18.89
N ASP A 196 -2.27 15.71 -17.96
CA ASP A 196 -2.70 15.34 -16.62
C ASP A 196 -4.22 15.25 -16.55
N THR A 197 -4.72 14.18 -15.95
CA THR A 197 -6.11 14.00 -15.55
C THR A 197 -6.18 13.82 -14.06
N VAL A 198 -6.99 14.61 -13.36
CA VAL A 198 -7.10 14.57 -11.90
C VAL A 198 -8.41 13.91 -11.50
N TYR A 199 -8.30 12.82 -10.76
CA TYR A 199 -9.40 12.10 -10.14
C TYR A 199 -9.49 12.46 -8.66
N LYS A 200 -10.70 12.79 -8.17
CA LYS A 200 -10.93 13.13 -6.78
C LYS A 200 -11.99 12.22 -6.19
N PHE A 201 -11.62 11.49 -5.16
CA PHE A 201 -12.52 10.57 -4.47
C PHE A 201 -12.78 11.09 -3.07
N ASP A 202 -14.06 11.43 -2.76
CA ASP A 202 -14.49 11.79 -1.42
C ASP A 202 -14.84 10.50 -0.66
N ASN A 203 -13.92 10.06 0.18
CA ASN A 203 -14.04 8.82 0.92
C ASN A 203 -14.97 8.92 2.14
N ASN A 204 -15.47 10.14 2.47
CA ASN A 204 -16.41 10.39 3.55
C ASN A 204 -17.87 10.25 3.14
N LEU A 205 -18.16 10.26 1.84
CA LEU A 205 -19.52 10.07 1.38
C LEU A 205 -19.96 8.64 1.67
N ASP A 206 -20.92 8.49 2.56
CA ASP A 206 -21.64 7.24 2.62
C ASP A 206 -22.52 7.09 1.36
N GLY A 207 -22.80 5.86 1.00
CA GLY A 207 -23.53 5.59 -0.24
C GLY A 207 -24.94 6.15 -0.29
N SER A 208 -25.50 6.66 0.82
CA SER A 208 -26.84 7.28 0.89
C SER A 208 -26.83 8.73 0.42
N LEU A 209 -25.69 9.41 0.48
CA LEU A 209 -25.54 10.81 0.09
C LEU A 209 -25.12 11.00 -1.38
N ARG A 210 -24.83 9.92 -2.11
CA ARG A 210 -24.39 9.99 -3.52
C ARG A 210 -25.41 10.61 -4.46
N ASP A 211 -26.71 10.47 -4.16
CA ASP A 211 -27.80 11.03 -4.97
C ASP A 211 -28.00 12.54 -4.70
N GLU A 212 -27.42 13.06 -3.63
CA GLU A 212 -27.53 14.46 -3.21
C GLU A 212 -26.26 15.30 -3.44
N VAL A 213 -25.19 14.72 -3.99
CA VAL A 213 -23.95 15.46 -4.28
C VAL A 213 -24.22 16.45 -5.39
N PRO A 214 -24.01 17.78 -5.17
CA PRO A 214 -24.12 18.77 -6.23
C PRO A 214 -23.26 18.40 -7.43
N GLU A 215 -23.69 18.73 -8.61
CA GLU A 215 -23.03 18.46 -9.91
C GLU A 215 -21.53 18.79 -9.93
N ASN A 216 -21.09 19.76 -9.09
CA ASN A 216 -19.69 20.12 -8.89
C ASN A 216 -18.82 19.02 -8.25
N GLY A 217 -19.41 18.02 -7.61
CA GLY A 217 -18.70 16.82 -7.14
C GLY A 217 -18.64 15.70 -8.18
N LYS A 218 -19.41 15.83 -9.26
CA LYS A 218 -19.40 14.93 -10.42
C LYS A 218 -18.49 15.40 -11.55
N GLU A 219 -17.84 16.54 -11.43
CA GLU A 219 -16.84 17.02 -12.38
C GLU A 219 -15.56 16.16 -12.30
N THR A 220 -15.76 14.90 -12.08
CA THR A 220 -14.79 13.84 -12.22
C THR A 220 -14.98 13.26 -13.62
N VAL A 221 -13.94 13.09 -14.32
CA VAL A 221 -13.70 12.26 -15.50
C VAL A 221 -14.85 12.15 -16.51
N GLN A 222 -16.08 11.83 -16.11
CA GLN A 222 -17.19 11.62 -17.04
C GLN A 222 -17.57 12.91 -17.76
N ASP A 223 -17.64 14.05 -17.07
CA ASP A 223 -17.98 15.33 -17.71
C ASP A 223 -16.87 15.80 -18.64
N ARG A 224 -15.59 15.53 -18.30
CA ARG A 224 -14.45 15.78 -19.21
C ARG A 224 -14.33 14.77 -20.33
N LEU A 225 -14.75 13.51 -20.11
CA LEU A 225 -14.81 12.49 -21.16
C LEU A 225 -15.92 12.80 -22.15
N ASP A 226 -17.06 13.33 -21.70
CA ASP A 226 -18.17 13.73 -22.57
C ASP A 226 -17.85 14.98 -23.37
N GLU A 227 -17.10 15.96 -22.79
CA GLU A 227 -16.58 17.12 -23.53
C GLU A 227 -15.46 16.78 -24.53
N THR A 228 -14.72 15.70 -24.28
CA THR A 228 -13.60 15.27 -25.16
C THR A 228 -13.92 14.06 -26.03
N GLY A 229 -15.16 13.58 -26.01
CA GLY A 229 -15.60 12.43 -26.82
C GLY A 229 -15.17 11.07 -26.26
N GLY A 230 -15.03 10.93 -24.95
CA GLY A 230 -15.01 9.64 -24.26
C GLY A 230 -13.73 8.82 -24.38
N LYS A 231 -12.62 9.42 -24.78
CA LYS A 231 -11.28 8.79 -24.73
C LYS A 231 -10.27 9.82 -24.29
N LEU A 232 -9.31 9.39 -23.47
CA LEU A 232 -8.07 10.14 -23.30
C LEU A 232 -7.51 10.40 -24.69
N SER A 233 -7.67 11.63 -25.19
CA SER A 233 -7.30 11.94 -26.59
C SER A 233 -5.79 11.77 -26.76
N SER A 234 -5.45 10.98 -27.76
CA SER A 234 -4.08 10.78 -28.26
C SER A 234 -3.32 12.07 -28.57
#